data_25167d3ec774b50d776cf1b2bd20c855
#
_entry.id   25167d3ec774b50d776cf1b2bd20c855
#
_cell.length_a   1.000
_cell.length_b   1.000
_cell.length_c   1.000
_cell.angle_alpha   90.00
_cell.angle_beta   90.00
_cell.angle_gamma   90.00
#
_symmetry.space_group_name_H-M   'P 1'
#
loop_
_entity.id
_entity.type
_entity.pdbx_description
1 polymer ?
#
loop_
_entity_poly.entity_id
_entity_poly.type
_entity_poly.pdbx_seq_one_letter_code
_entity_poly.pdbx_strand_id
1 'polypeptide(L)'
;MINLEITITTTDGETFSARPNTGTIMALEAHYKLESGITAIQQMNLGYFAWLAWEKRRHDGHTVPPFDKFRAQIKDMDFEVDTAPLAGEETPTG
;
A
#
# COMPACT_ATOMS: atom_id res chain seq x y z
N MET A 1 14.72 -2.21 3.16
CA MET A 1 13.72 -2.00 2.11
C MET A 1 12.40 -2.58 2.53
N ILE A 2 11.31 -1.91 2.17
CA ILE A 2 9.99 -2.37 2.53
C ILE A 2 9.40 -3.17 1.37
N ASN A 3 8.80 -4.30 1.69
CA ASN A 3 7.96 -5.04 0.76
C ASN A 3 6.55 -4.98 1.29
N LEU A 4 5.65 -4.48 0.48
CA LEU A 4 4.25 -4.36 0.87
C LEU A 4 3.41 -4.85 -0.29
N GLU A 5 2.53 -5.78 -0.01
CA GLU A 5 1.56 -6.23 -0.99
C GLU A 5 0.17 -6.05 -0.41
N ILE A 6 -0.69 -5.38 -1.14
CA ILE A 6 -2.06 -5.11 -0.72
C ILE A 6 -2.98 -5.80 -1.72
N THR A 7 -3.83 -6.69 -1.22
CA THR A 7 -4.82 -7.37 -2.05
C THR A 7 -6.19 -6.86 -1.68
N ILE A 8 -6.92 -6.38 -2.66
CA ILE A 8 -8.23 -5.78 -2.44
C ILE A 8 -9.28 -6.59 -3.19
N THR A 9 -10.36 -6.93 -2.48
CA THR A 9 -11.54 -7.51 -3.08
C THR A 9 -12.63 -6.45 -3.08
N THR A 10 -13.22 -6.23 -4.24
CA THR A 10 -14.24 -5.19 -4.38
C THR A 10 -15.63 -5.76 -4.14
N THR A 11 -16.61 -4.87 -4.03
CA THR A 11 -17.98 -5.28 -3.75
C THR A 11 -18.60 -6.04 -4.91
N ASP A 12 -18.05 -5.91 -6.13
CA ASP A 12 -18.52 -6.67 -7.28
C ASP A 12 -17.77 -7.99 -7.47
N GLY A 13 -16.90 -8.35 -6.52
CA GLY A 13 -16.22 -9.64 -6.55
C GLY A 13 -14.87 -9.64 -7.24
N GLU A 14 -14.41 -8.53 -7.76
CA GLU A 14 -13.08 -8.49 -8.36
C GLU A 14 -12.00 -8.45 -7.29
N THR A 15 -10.86 -9.05 -7.60
CA THR A 15 -9.73 -9.05 -6.69
C THR A 15 -8.49 -8.64 -7.47
N PHE A 16 -7.70 -7.77 -6.86
CA PHE A 16 -6.42 -7.38 -7.45
C PHE A 16 -5.42 -7.11 -6.35
N SER A 17 -4.14 -7.15 -6.71
CA SER A 17 -3.05 -6.86 -5.78
C SER A 17 -2.26 -5.68 -6.28
N ALA A 18 -1.72 -4.92 -5.35
CA ALA A 18 -0.85 -3.79 -5.65
C ALA A 18 0.38 -3.89 -4.77
N ARG A 19 1.53 -3.55 -5.35
CA ARG A 19 2.80 -3.55 -4.63
C ARG A 19 3.39 -2.14 -4.71
N PRO A 20 3.05 -1.28 -3.75
CA PRO A 20 3.60 0.07 -3.75
C PRO A 20 5.12 0.06 -3.73
N ASN A 21 5.71 0.98 -4.45
CA ASN A 21 7.16 1.15 -4.46
C ASN A 21 7.53 2.41 -3.70
N THR A 22 8.81 2.73 -3.69
CA THR A 22 9.30 3.91 -2.98
C THR A 22 8.58 5.17 -3.44
N GLY A 23 8.36 5.31 -4.76
CA GLY A 23 7.65 6.47 -5.28
C GLY A 23 6.22 6.57 -4.77
N THR A 24 5.54 5.42 -4.65
CA THR A 24 4.17 5.42 -4.12
C THR A 24 4.17 5.85 -2.65
N ILE A 25 5.16 5.37 -1.88
CA ILE A 25 5.26 5.72 -0.46
C ILE A 25 5.57 7.20 -0.31
N MET A 26 6.43 7.76 -1.16
CA MET A 26 6.71 9.18 -1.15
C MET A 26 5.46 9.99 -1.48
N ALA A 27 4.64 9.49 -2.40
CA ALA A 27 3.38 10.16 -2.72
C ALA A 27 2.43 10.13 -1.53
N LEU A 28 2.42 9.05 -0.76
CA LEU A 28 1.62 8.97 0.45
C LEU A 28 2.07 10.03 1.45
N GLU A 29 3.38 10.16 1.65
CA GLU A 29 3.91 11.17 2.56
C GLU A 29 3.45 12.56 2.14
N ALA A 30 3.55 12.86 0.86
CA ALA A 30 3.18 14.18 0.35
C ALA A 30 1.68 14.42 0.48
N HIS A 31 0.87 13.41 0.19
CA HIS A 31 -0.58 13.58 0.18
C HIS A 31 -1.12 13.81 1.59
N TYR A 32 -0.65 13.05 2.56
CA TYR A 32 -1.11 13.16 3.94
C TYR A 32 -0.20 14.01 4.81
N LYS A 33 0.85 14.59 4.24
CA LYS A 33 1.82 15.44 4.95
C LYS A 33 2.42 14.67 6.13
N LEU A 34 2.87 13.45 5.85
CA LEU A 34 3.46 12.58 6.86
C LEU A 34 4.95 12.81 6.96
N GLU A 35 5.49 12.67 8.15
CA GLU A 35 6.93 12.72 8.33
C GLU A 35 7.61 11.46 7.81
N SER A 36 6.92 10.32 7.89
CA SER A 36 7.49 9.06 7.45
C SER A 36 6.38 8.15 6.95
N GLY A 37 6.43 7.83 5.66
CA GLY A 37 5.51 6.86 5.08
C GLY A 37 5.74 5.46 5.62
N ILE A 38 7.01 5.13 5.92
CA ILE A 38 7.32 3.82 6.47
C ILE A 38 6.69 3.65 7.85
N THR A 39 6.76 4.68 8.68
CA THR A 39 6.12 4.62 10.00
C THR A 39 4.62 4.46 9.85
N ALA A 40 4.00 5.16 8.92
CA ALA A 40 2.57 5.05 8.69
C ALA A 40 2.19 3.61 8.28
N ILE A 41 3.01 2.97 7.44
CA ILE A 41 2.78 1.60 7.04
C ILE A 41 2.89 0.66 8.24
N GLN A 42 3.87 0.89 9.09
CA GLN A 42 4.07 0.06 10.27
C GLN A 42 2.93 0.18 11.27
N GLN A 43 2.20 1.30 11.24
CA GLN A 43 1.04 1.48 12.09
C GLN A 43 -0.19 0.71 11.58
N MET A 44 -0.10 0.10 10.41
CA MET A 44 -1.17 -0.75 9.86
C MET A 44 -2.47 0.02 9.65
N ASN A 45 -2.38 1.24 9.16
CA ASN A 45 -3.56 2.07 8.92
C ASN A 45 -4.21 1.65 7.60
N LEU A 46 -5.41 1.11 7.68
CA LEU A 46 -6.09 0.59 6.49
C LEU A 46 -6.41 1.68 5.48
N GLY A 47 -6.69 2.89 5.94
CA GLY A 47 -6.93 4.00 5.02
C GLY A 47 -5.71 4.32 4.18
N TYR A 48 -4.53 4.27 4.78
CA TYR A 48 -3.29 4.50 4.04
C TYR A 48 -3.04 3.36 3.07
N PHE A 49 -3.30 2.13 3.46
CA PHE A 49 -3.13 0.99 2.56
C PHE A 49 -4.07 1.09 1.37
N ALA A 50 -5.32 1.50 1.60
CA ALA A 50 -6.27 1.69 0.51
C ALA A 50 -5.76 2.77 -0.46
N TRP A 51 -5.26 3.86 0.07
CA TRP A 51 -4.73 4.95 -0.76
C TRP A 51 -3.51 4.49 -1.55
N LEU A 52 -2.61 3.73 -0.91
CA LEU A 52 -1.43 3.22 -1.59
C LEU A 52 -1.81 2.31 -2.75
N ALA A 53 -2.78 1.43 -2.55
CA ALA A 53 -3.24 0.54 -3.61
C ALA A 53 -3.86 1.34 -4.76
N TRP A 54 -4.67 2.33 -4.44
CA TRP A 54 -5.30 3.19 -5.43
C TRP A 54 -4.26 3.96 -6.23
N GLU A 55 -3.30 4.58 -5.55
CA GLU A 55 -2.28 5.38 -6.22
C GLU A 55 -1.39 4.50 -7.09
N LYS A 56 -1.02 3.33 -6.60
CA LYS A 56 -0.18 2.43 -7.38
C LYS A 56 -0.88 1.98 -8.65
N ARG A 57 -2.16 1.63 -8.58
CA ARG A 57 -2.90 1.25 -9.78
C ARG A 57 -3.01 2.40 -10.74
N ARG A 58 -3.27 3.60 -10.24
CA ARG A 58 -3.37 4.78 -11.09
C ARG A 58 -2.03 5.05 -11.78
N HIS A 59 -0.94 4.93 -11.04
CA HIS A 59 0.39 5.17 -11.58
C HIS A 59 0.77 4.13 -12.63
N ASP A 60 0.30 2.90 -12.47
CA ASP A 60 0.59 1.83 -13.43
C ASP A 60 -0.30 1.91 -14.67
N GLY A 61 -1.13 2.93 -14.78
CA GLY A 61 -1.92 3.15 -15.99
C GLY A 61 -3.31 2.56 -15.95
N HIS A 62 -3.73 1.99 -14.84
CA HIS A 62 -5.10 1.48 -14.74
C HIS A 62 -6.08 2.62 -14.56
N THR A 63 -7.27 2.46 -15.13
CA THR A 63 -8.34 3.42 -14.91
C THR A 63 -8.94 3.15 -13.54
N VAL A 64 -8.90 4.16 -12.67
CA VAL A 64 -9.44 4.02 -11.32
C VAL A 64 -10.41 5.17 -11.05
N PRO A 65 -11.47 4.93 -10.26
CA PRO A 65 -12.37 6.02 -9.89
C PRO A 65 -11.68 6.96 -8.90
N PRO A 66 -12.29 8.10 -8.59
CA PRO A 66 -11.76 8.94 -7.51
C PRO A 66 -11.63 8.13 -6.23
N PHE A 67 -10.69 8.51 -5.39
CA PHE A 67 -10.35 7.69 -4.22
C PHE A 67 -11.54 7.43 -3.31
N ASP A 68 -12.40 8.40 -3.10
CA ASP A 68 -13.57 8.20 -2.22
C ASP A 68 -14.45 7.08 -2.74
N LYS A 69 -14.65 7.02 -4.05
CA LYS A 69 -15.46 5.95 -4.64
C LYS A 69 -14.72 4.63 -4.60
N PHE A 70 -13.42 4.65 -4.84
CA PHE A 70 -12.60 3.45 -4.76
C PHE A 70 -12.68 2.85 -3.36
N ARG A 71 -12.51 3.68 -2.35
CA ARG A 71 -12.56 3.23 -0.97
C ARG A 71 -13.91 2.60 -0.63
N ALA A 72 -14.99 3.20 -1.13
CA ALA A 72 -16.34 2.68 -0.86
C ALA A 72 -16.59 1.34 -1.53
N GLN A 73 -15.81 0.99 -2.56
CA GLN A 73 -15.97 -0.28 -3.26
C GLN A 73 -15.17 -1.41 -2.66
N ILE A 74 -14.36 -1.14 -1.64
CA ILE A 74 -13.55 -2.17 -1.01
C ILE A 74 -14.43 -3.00 -0.11
N LYS A 75 -14.50 -4.31 -0.41
CA LYS A 75 -15.24 -5.24 0.43
C LYS A 75 -14.30 -5.88 1.46
N ASP A 76 -13.08 -6.18 1.05
CA ASP A 76 -12.12 -6.83 1.91
C ASP A 76 -10.73 -6.44 1.46
N MET A 77 -9.79 -6.46 2.38
CA MET A 77 -8.41 -6.10 2.11
C MET A 77 -7.49 -7.00 2.91
N ASP A 78 -6.55 -7.62 2.21
CA ASP A 78 -5.45 -8.32 2.85
C ASP A 78 -4.16 -7.59 2.56
N PHE A 79 -3.21 -7.69 3.44
CA PHE A 79 -1.93 -7.06 3.20
C PHE A 79 -0.83 -7.85 3.88
N GLU A 80 0.34 -7.83 3.26
CA GLU A 80 1.55 -8.38 3.83
C GLU A 80 2.58 -7.29 3.86
N VAL A 81 3.17 -7.06 5.01
CA VAL A 81 4.21 -6.05 5.18
C VAL A 81 5.47 -6.76 5.62
N ASP A 82 6.52 -6.58 4.84
CA ASP A 82 7.82 -7.11 5.18
C ASP A 82 8.77 -5.92 5.27
N THR A 83 9.11 -5.54 6.47
CA THR A 83 10.01 -4.43 6.71
C THR A 83 11.37 -4.96 7.13
N ALA A 84 11.71 -6.15 6.70
CA ALA A 84 12.97 -6.75 7.05
C ALA A 84 14.11 -5.81 6.71
N PRO A 85 15.15 -5.78 7.52
CA PRO A 85 16.31 -4.96 7.21
C PRO A 85 17.00 -5.47 5.95
N LEU A 86 17.93 -4.68 5.45
CA LEU A 86 18.72 -5.13 4.34
C LEU A 86 19.36 -6.45 4.65
N ALA A 87 19.60 -7.24 3.63
CA ALA A 87 20.03 -8.61 3.80
C ALA A 87 21.19 -8.77 4.75
N GLY A 88 22.10 -7.85 4.77
CA GLY A 88 23.25 -7.98 5.66
C GLY A 88 22.91 -7.79 7.11
N GLU A 89 21.74 -7.32 7.42
CA GLU A 89 21.38 -7.07 8.79
C GLU A 89 20.61 -8.18 9.40
N GLU A 90 19.96 -8.92 8.59
CA GLU A 90 19.13 -9.84 9.11
C GLU A 90 19.82 -11.00 9.52
N THR A 91 20.44 -11.16 9.46
CA THR A 91 20.69 -12.33 9.79
C THR A 91 21.00 -12.73 10.82
N PRO A 92 20.80 -12.75 11.15
CA PRO A 92 21.08 -13.30 11.69
C PRO A 92 20.92 -14.20 12.17
N THR A 93 20.84 -14.09 12.12
CA THR A 93 20.71 -14.74 12.44
C THR A 93 20.50 -15.49 12.44
N GLY A 94 20.82 -15.40 12.13
CA GLY A 94 20.58 -16.10 12.19
C GLY A 94 20.36 -16.13 12.14
#